data_7f83c155e2a2993290a2baaddbd7e739
#
_entry.id   7f83c155e2a2993290a2baaddbd7e739
#
_cell.length_a   1.000
_cell.length_b   1.000
_cell.length_c   1.000
_cell.angle_alpha   90.00
_cell.angle_beta   90.00
_cell.angle_gamma   90.00
#
_symmetry.space_group_name_H-M   'P 1'
#
loop_
_entity.id
_entity.type
_entity.pdbx_description
1 polymer ?
#
loop_
_entity_poly.entity_id
_entity_poly.type
_entity_poly.pdbx_seq_one_letter_code
_entity_poly.pdbx_strand_id
1 'polypeptide(L)'
;MFFENIKKLVQYGIDTGLIPECERIYTTNMLLEVFGEDNYEDTDISGQEIVLEDVLKVLLDEAVARGIIEDSIVYRDLFDTKLMNCLMPRPGQVQAEFAKRYEVCPTEATDYYYKLSQDSDYIRRYRVKKDRKWTVDSPYGVIDITINLSKPEKDPKAIAAAKLAKASSYPKCLLCVENEGYAGRVNHPARQNHRIMPITVNDSAWGFQYSPYVYYNEHCIVFNGEHTPMKIEKATFIKLFDFVKLFPHYFLGSNADLPIVGGSILSHDHFQGGHYTFAMAKAPMEETFEIKGFEDVEVGIVNWPLSVLRLRGKDSDRLIELGAHILDAWRGYTDAEAFVFAETDGEPHNTITPIARKVGEIYELDLALRNNITTEEHPLGVYHPHAQWHNIKKENIGLIEVMGLAVLPARLKEEMEILADYLVNDKDISSNDKIEKHASWVETFRGNYEAFTEENVMSILEKEVGIVFTRVLEDAGVFKCTPEGREYFKRFIKTL
;
A
#
# COMPACT_ATOMS: atom_id res chain seq x y z
N MET A 1 -10.57 -34.53 15.50
CA MET A 1 -10.54 -33.08 15.11
C MET A 1 -9.13 -32.61 14.81
N PHE A 2 -8.09 -32.81 15.65
CA PHE A 2 -6.73 -32.38 15.40
C PHE A 2 -6.11 -33.00 14.13
N PHE A 3 -5.98 -34.34 14.07
CA PHE A 3 -5.41 -35.03 12.89
C PHE A 3 -6.20 -34.84 11.62
N GLU A 4 -7.51 -34.70 11.71
CA GLU A 4 -8.38 -34.32 10.58
C GLU A 4 -7.96 -32.99 9.96
N ASN A 5 -7.65 -31.97 10.80
CA ASN A 5 -7.21 -30.66 10.30
C ASN A 5 -5.76 -30.67 9.83
N ILE A 6 -4.88 -31.51 10.39
CA ILE A 6 -3.56 -31.78 9.79
C ILE A 6 -3.75 -32.34 8.36
N LYS A 7 -4.61 -33.35 8.19
CA LYS A 7 -4.88 -33.94 6.86
C LYS A 7 -5.49 -32.94 5.90
N LYS A 8 -6.46 -32.11 6.36
CA LYS A 8 -7.06 -31.04 5.56
C LYS A 8 -6.03 -30.00 5.12
N LEU A 9 -5.11 -29.61 5.99
CA LEU A 9 -4.05 -28.65 5.65
C LEU A 9 -3.11 -29.21 4.58
N VAL A 10 -2.71 -30.47 4.70
CA VAL A 10 -1.91 -31.17 3.68
C VAL A 10 -2.66 -31.27 2.34
N GLN A 11 -3.95 -31.65 2.40
CA GLN A 11 -4.78 -31.72 1.19
C GLN A 11 -4.94 -30.36 0.54
N TYR A 12 -5.14 -29.29 1.32
CA TYR A 12 -5.12 -27.91 0.81
C TYR A 12 -3.85 -27.58 0.05
N GLY A 13 -2.69 -27.96 0.60
CA GLY A 13 -1.39 -27.74 -0.06
C GLY A 13 -1.28 -28.45 -1.40
N ILE A 14 -1.87 -29.63 -1.53
CA ILE A 14 -1.90 -30.41 -2.78
C ILE A 14 -2.89 -29.77 -3.79
N ASP A 15 -4.11 -29.47 -3.34
CA ASP A 15 -5.17 -28.92 -4.19
C ASP A 15 -4.79 -27.54 -4.76
N THR A 16 -4.05 -26.74 -4.00
CA THR A 16 -3.55 -25.43 -4.45
C THR A 16 -2.25 -25.50 -5.26
N GLY A 17 -1.58 -26.65 -5.22
CA GLY A 17 -0.30 -26.87 -5.89
C GLY A 17 0.91 -26.29 -5.15
N LEU A 18 0.78 -25.98 -3.87
CA LEU A 18 1.91 -25.59 -3.01
C LEU A 18 2.89 -26.75 -2.84
N ILE A 19 2.37 -27.98 -2.71
CA ILE A 19 3.14 -29.21 -2.64
C ILE A 19 2.60 -30.24 -3.64
N PRO A 20 3.43 -31.08 -4.23
CA PRO A 20 3.00 -32.21 -5.06
C PRO A 20 2.47 -33.35 -4.17
N GLU A 21 1.62 -34.22 -4.75
CA GLU A 21 1.06 -35.40 -4.05
C GLU A 21 2.13 -36.29 -3.40
N CYS A 22 3.30 -36.44 -4.03
CA CYS A 22 4.38 -37.27 -3.47
C CYS A 22 4.99 -36.74 -2.17
N GLU A 23 4.74 -35.47 -1.80
CA GLU A 23 5.18 -34.87 -0.54
C GLU A 23 4.16 -34.98 0.59
N ARG A 24 3.01 -35.62 0.38
CA ARG A 24 1.94 -35.78 1.37
C ARG A 24 2.44 -36.28 2.74
N ILE A 25 3.16 -37.40 2.74
CA ILE A 25 3.69 -38.01 3.98
C ILE A 25 4.73 -37.10 4.62
N TYR A 26 5.65 -36.58 3.83
CA TYR A 26 6.70 -35.69 4.31
C TYR A 26 6.10 -34.45 5.00
N THR A 27 5.16 -33.79 4.36
CA THR A 27 4.50 -32.58 4.90
C THR A 27 3.66 -32.90 6.15
N THR A 28 2.97 -34.06 6.18
CA THR A 28 2.27 -34.52 7.39
C THR A 28 3.26 -34.62 8.56
N ASN A 29 4.41 -35.28 8.38
CA ASN A 29 5.41 -35.44 9.41
C ASN A 29 6.02 -34.10 9.87
N MET A 30 6.23 -33.15 8.97
CA MET A 30 6.67 -31.78 9.31
C MET A 30 5.64 -31.06 10.20
N LEU A 31 4.35 -31.19 9.90
CA LEU A 31 3.28 -30.60 10.72
C LEU A 31 3.18 -31.26 12.10
N LEU A 32 3.34 -32.58 12.18
CA LEU A 32 3.37 -33.30 13.48
C LEU A 32 4.56 -32.81 14.33
N GLU A 33 5.76 -32.67 13.74
CA GLU A 33 6.93 -32.12 14.42
C GLU A 33 6.69 -30.73 14.99
N VAL A 34 6.00 -29.85 14.25
CA VAL A 34 5.65 -28.48 14.72
C VAL A 34 4.80 -28.52 15.99
N PHE A 35 3.96 -29.55 16.18
CA PHE A 35 3.15 -29.75 17.38
C PHE A 35 3.84 -30.61 18.45
N GLY A 36 5.00 -31.21 18.18
CA GLY A 36 5.66 -32.18 19.04
C GLY A 36 4.82 -33.45 19.20
N GLU A 37 4.14 -33.89 18.12
CA GLU A 37 3.24 -35.03 18.12
C GLU A 37 3.92 -36.25 17.52
N ASP A 38 3.97 -37.35 18.27
CA ASP A 38 4.64 -38.60 17.87
C ASP A 38 3.68 -39.57 17.16
N ASN A 39 2.37 -39.36 17.27
CA ASN A 39 1.35 -40.22 16.70
C ASN A 39 0.59 -39.53 15.55
N TYR A 40 0.04 -40.35 14.67
CA TYR A 40 -0.88 -39.89 13.63
C TYR A 40 -2.06 -40.84 13.48
N GLU A 41 -3.26 -40.32 13.51
CA GLU A 41 -4.47 -41.05 13.29
C GLU A 41 -5.13 -40.59 11.99
N ASP A 42 -5.15 -41.50 10.99
CA ASP A 42 -5.75 -41.16 9.69
C ASP A 42 -7.26 -41.06 9.80
N THR A 43 -7.82 -40.02 9.25
CA THR A 43 -9.28 -39.74 9.27
C THR A 43 -9.79 -39.57 7.86
N ASP A 44 -11.03 -39.96 7.61
CA ASP A 44 -11.67 -39.73 6.30
C ASP A 44 -12.16 -38.27 6.19
N ILE A 45 -11.65 -37.54 5.19
CA ILE A 45 -12.04 -36.19 4.85
C ILE A 45 -12.76 -36.10 3.50
N SER A 46 -13.15 -37.25 2.92
CA SER A 46 -13.80 -37.32 1.62
C SER A 46 -15.10 -36.52 1.58
N GLY A 47 -15.27 -35.67 0.58
CA GLY A 47 -16.42 -34.82 0.38
C GLY A 47 -16.57 -33.63 1.36
N GLN A 48 -15.56 -33.37 2.19
CA GLN A 48 -15.53 -32.20 3.06
C GLN A 48 -14.95 -31.01 2.31
N GLU A 49 -15.57 -29.84 2.48
CA GLU A 49 -15.00 -28.57 2.02
C GLU A 49 -13.79 -28.18 2.89
N ILE A 50 -12.71 -27.74 2.26
CA ILE A 50 -11.50 -27.29 2.96
C ILE A 50 -11.41 -25.78 2.86
N VAL A 51 -11.73 -25.10 3.95
CA VAL A 51 -11.57 -23.66 4.11
C VAL A 51 -10.33 -23.41 4.98
N LEU A 52 -9.29 -22.81 4.40
CA LEU A 52 -8.00 -22.64 5.07
C LEU A 52 -8.10 -21.89 6.41
N GLU A 53 -8.91 -20.82 6.48
CA GLU A 53 -9.13 -20.04 7.71
C GLU A 53 -9.65 -20.93 8.85
N ASP A 54 -10.62 -21.80 8.56
CA ASP A 54 -11.22 -22.69 9.55
C ASP A 54 -10.25 -23.77 10.01
N VAL A 55 -9.49 -24.35 9.08
CA VAL A 55 -8.45 -25.34 9.36
C VAL A 55 -7.36 -24.74 10.26
N LEU A 56 -6.83 -23.57 9.87
CA LEU A 56 -5.81 -22.87 10.66
C LEU A 56 -6.34 -22.48 12.04
N LYS A 57 -7.60 -21.99 12.12
CA LYS A 57 -8.22 -21.64 13.39
C LYS A 57 -8.24 -22.82 14.37
N VAL A 58 -8.67 -23.99 13.93
CA VAL A 58 -8.70 -25.20 14.78
C VAL A 58 -7.29 -25.60 15.23
N LEU A 59 -6.30 -25.56 14.33
CA LEU A 59 -4.91 -25.89 14.65
C LEU A 59 -4.28 -24.87 15.62
N LEU A 60 -4.60 -23.59 15.49
CA LEU A 60 -4.17 -22.54 16.42
C LEU A 60 -4.82 -22.68 17.80
N ASP A 61 -6.12 -22.99 17.85
CA ASP A 61 -6.82 -23.24 19.12
C ASP A 61 -6.23 -24.45 19.84
N GLU A 62 -5.85 -25.50 19.12
CA GLU A 62 -5.15 -26.67 19.66
C GLU A 62 -3.74 -26.31 20.19
N ALA A 63 -2.98 -25.49 19.46
CA ALA A 63 -1.67 -25.02 19.88
C ALA A 63 -1.75 -24.20 21.19
N VAL A 64 -2.78 -23.37 21.35
CA VAL A 64 -3.07 -22.64 22.59
C VAL A 64 -3.43 -23.61 23.72
N ALA A 65 -4.34 -24.55 23.45
CA ALA A 65 -4.80 -25.53 24.44
C ALA A 65 -3.67 -26.43 24.98
N ARG A 66 -2.71 -26.76 24.12
CA ARG A 66 -1.48 -27.51 24.49
C ARG A 66 -0.42 -26.63 25.14
N GLY A 67 -0.59 -25.32 25.22
CA GLY A 67 0.41 -24.40 25.77
C GLY A 67 1.65 -24.21 24.88
N ILE A 68 1.56 -24.53 23.58
CA ILE A 68 2.64 -24.32 22.61
C ILE A 68 2.82 -22.84 22.31
N ILE A 69 1.73 -22.07 22.27
CA ILE A 69 1.71 -20.63 22.05
C ILE A 69 0.80 -19.94 23.08
N GLU A 70 1.07 -18.65 23.33
CA GLU A 70 0.14 -17.78 24.08
C GLU A 70 -1.04 -17.37 23.19
N ASP A 71 -2.22 -17.18 23.80
CA ASP A 71 -3.43 -16.74 23.11
C ASP A 71 -3.40 -15.23 22.86
N SER A 72 -2.70 -14.82 21.83
CA SER A 72 -2.74 -13.46 21.27
C SER A 72 -2.60 -13.50 19.76
N ILE A 73 -3.10 -12.48 19.09
CA ILE A 73 -3.06 -12.38 17.62
C ILE A 73 -1.63 -12.48 17.07
N VAL A 74 -0.63 -11.94 17.79
CA VAL A 74 0.77 -11.95 17.37
C VAL A 74 1.32 -13.38 17.40
N TYR A 75 1.13 -14.12 18.49
CA TYR A 75 1.64 -15.50 18.59
C TYR A 75 0.89 -16.43 17.65
N ARG A 76 -0.42 -16.23 17.46
CA ARG A 76 -1.21 -16.96 16.46
C ARG A 76 -0.68 -16.70 15.05
N ASP A 77 -0.36 -15.44 14.70
CA ASP A 77 0.19 -15.08 13.39
C ASP A 77 1.63 -15.62 13.16
N LEU A 78 2.43 -15.76 14.20
CA LEU A 78 3.74 -16.40 14.11
C LEU A 78 3.59 -17.90 13.87
N PHE A 79 2.62 -18.53 14.53
CA PHE A 79 2.46 -19.97 14.47
C PHE A 79 1.74 -20.44 13.20
N ASP A 80 0.71 -19.72 12.73
CA ASP A 80 0.06 -20.06 11.44
C ASP A 80 1.06 -19.96 10.28
N THR A 81 1.92 -18.95 10.29
CA THR A 81 2.99 -18.82 9.31
C THR A 81 3.99 -19.97 9.38
N LYS A 82 4.28 -20.49 10.59
CA LYS A 82 5.10 -21.67 10.79
C LYS A 82 4.44 -22.93 10.24
N LEU A 83 3.11 -23.09 10.42
CA LEU A 83 2.34 -24.21 9.83
C LEU A 83 2.38 -24.14 8.30
N MET A 84 2.09 -22.97 7.74
CA MET A 84 2.11 -22.76 6.29
C MET A 84 3.50 -22.98 5.68
N ASN A 85 4.58 -22.73 6.42
CA ASN A 85 5.94 -23.01 5.95
C ASN A 85 6.17 -24.50 5.63
N CYS A 86 5.46 -25.41 6.27
CA CYS A 86 5.55 -26.84 5.97
C CYS A 86 5.04 -27.18 4.54
N LEU A 87 4.20 -26.31 3.97
CA LEU A 87 3.64 -26.47 2.63
C LEU A 87 4.40 -25.65 1.57
N MET A 88 5.40 -24.88 1.96
CA MET A 88 6.02 -23.93 1.04
C MET A 88 7.09 -24.57 0.16
N PRO A 89 7.03 -24.40 -1.18
CA PRO A 89 8.15 -24.72 -2.04
C PRO A 89 9.38 -23.86 -1.68
N ARG A 90 10.57 -24.40 -1.92
CA ARG A 90 11.82 -23.66 -1.69
C ARG A 90 11.95 -22.46 -2.61
N PRO A 91 12.66 -21.38 -2.19
CA PRO A 91 12.82 -20.18 -3.03
C PRO A 91 13.28 -20.48 -4.45
N GLY A 92 14.29 -21.34 -4.64
CA GLY A 92 14.80 -21.70 -5.97
C GLY A 92 13.77 -22.40 -6.86
N GLN A 93 12.84 -23.18 -6.29
CA GLN A 93 11.76 -23.81 -7.05
C GLN A 93 10.75 -22.77 -7.55
N VAL A 94 10.40 -21.82 -6.68
CA VAL A 94 9.47 -20.73 -7.01
C VAL A 94 10.09 -19.82 -8.08
N GLN A 95 11.36 -19.46 -7.93
CA GLN A 95 12.08 -18.64 -8.90
C GLN A 95 12.21 -19.32 -10.26
N ALA A 96 12.48 -20.63 -10.29
CA ALA A 96 12.56 -21.40 -11.54
C ALA A 96 11.20 -21.48 -12.26
N GLU A 97 10.10 -21.70 -11.52
CA GLU A 97 8.76 -21.73 -12.11
C GLU A 97 8.33 -20.33 -12.58
N PHE A 98 8.66 -19.28 -11.82
CA PHE A 98 8.43 -17.88 -12.23
C PHE A 98 9.16 -17.56 -13.53
N ALA A 99 10.44 -17.90 -13.64
CA ALA A 99 11.25 -17.67 -14.83
C ALA A 99 10.68 -18.41 -16.06
N LYS A 100 10.31 -19.69 -15.89
CA LYS A 100 9.70 -20.49 -16.94
C LYS A 100 8.39 -19.87 -17.46
N ARG A 101 7.55 -19.34 -16.59
CA ARG A 101 6.31 -18.66 -16.98
C ARG A 101 6.58 -17.31 -17.62
N TYR A 102 7.59 -16.61 -17.14
CA TYR A 102 8.02 -15.35 -17.73
C TYR A 102 8.48 -15.49 -19.19
N GLU A 103 9.07 -16.64 -19.56
CA GLU A 103 9.40 -16.96 -20.96
C GLU A 103 8.14 -17.04 -21.85
N VAL A 104 6.97 -17.37 -21.29
CA VAL A 104 5.69 -17.34 -22.02
C VAL A 104 5.20 -15.91 -22.14
N CYS A 105 4.96 -15.24 -21.03
CA CYS A 105 4.72 -13.80 -20.95
C CYS A 105 4.85 -13.31 -19.48
N PRO A 106 5.13 -12.02 -19.27
CA PRO A 106 5.23 -11.44 -17.92
C PRO A 106 3.98 -11.66 -17.06
N THR A 107 2.78 -11.63 -17.65
CA THR A 107 1.51 -11.81 -16.92
C THR A 107 1.38 -13.22 -16.33
N GLU A 108 1.75 -14.27 -17.08
CA GLU A 108 1.74 -15.65 -16.57
C GLU A 108 2.63 -15.83 -15.34
N ALA A 109 3.76 -15.13 -15.31
CA ALA A 109 4.68 -15.18 -14.17
C ALA A 109 4.10 -14.44 -12.94
N THR A 110 3.54 -13.25 -13.14
CA THR A 110 2.93 -12.47 -12.05
C THR A 110 1.68 -13.14 -11.50
N ASP A 111 0.82 -13.71 -12.35
CA ASP A 111 -0.38 -14.46 -11.94
C ASP A 111 -0.01 -15.66 -11.07
N TYR A 112 1.00 -16.45 -11.49
CA TYR A 112 1.53 -17.55 -10.68
C TYR A 112 2.00 -17.07 -9.31
N TYR A 113 2.81 -16.03 -9.29
CA TYR A 113 3.41 -15.53 -8.05
C TYR A 113 2.37 -14.86 -7.13
N TYR A 114 1.38 -14.17 -7.69
CA TYR A 114 0.26 -13.62 -6.92
C TYR A 114 -0.60 -14.72 -6.31
N LYS A 115 -0.93 -15.75 -7.12
CA LYS A 115 -1.63 -16.95 -6.63
C LYS A 115 -0.86 -17.64 -5.51
N LEU A 116 0.44 -17.86 -5.67
CA LEU A 116 1.30 -18.42 -4.62
C LEU A 116 1.22 -17.59 -3.33
N SER A 117 1.30 -16.27 -3.44
CA SER A 117 1.23 -15.36 -2.29
C SER A 117 -0.11 -15.40 -1.57
N GLN A 118 -1.20 -15.73 -2.28
CA GLN A 118 -2.53 -15.93 -1.70
C GLN A 118 -2.68 -17.32 -1.08
N ASP A 119 -2.29 -18.37 -1.79
CA ASP A 119 -2.47 -19.76 -1.34
C ASP A 119 -1.55 -20.12 -0.17
N SER A 120 -0.39 -19.47 -0.08
CA SER A 120 0.52 -19.59 1.07
C SER A 120 0.04 -18.88 2.35
N ASP A 121 -1.10 -18.24 2.33
CA ASP A 121 -1.61 -17.36 3.40
C ASP A 121 -0.65 -16.20 3.77
N TYR A 122 0.28 -15.88 2.90
CA TYR A 122 1.05 -14.64 3.02
C TYR A 122 0.15 -13.43 2.82
N ILE A 123 -0.74 -13.49 1.82
CA ILE A 123 -1.90 -12.61 1.66
C ILE A 123 -3.10 -13.27 2.32
N ARG A 124 -3.44 -12.84 3.52
CA ARG A 124 -4.59 -13.38 4.28
C ARG A 124 -5.90 -12.89 3.70
N ARG A 125 -6.41 -13.60 2.68
CA ARG A 125 -7.61 -13.23 1.92
C ARG A 125 -8.82 -12.95 2.82
N TYR A 126 -9.01 -13.74 3.88
CA TYR A 126 -10.10 -13.56 4.84
C TYR A 126 -10.00 -12.28 5.67
N ARG A 127 -8.79 -11.74 5.89
CA ARG A 127 -8.60 -10.41 6.51
C ARG A 127 -8.90 -9.31 5.51
N VAL A 128 -8.40 -9.43 4.28
CA VAL A 128 -8.63 -8.45 3.21
C VAL A 128 -10.11 -8.32 2.87
N LYS A 129 -10.89 -9.42 2.95
CA LYS A 129 -12.36 -9.39 2.76
C LYS A 129 -13.10 -8.54 3.78
N LYS A 130 -12.50 -8.24 4.94
CA LYS A 130 -13.09 -7.39 5.99
C LYS A 130 -12.94 -5.91 5.70
N ASP A 131 -12.02 -5.53 4.79
CA ASP A 131 -11.83 -4.15 4.39
C ASP A 131 -13.13 -3.58 3.84
N ARG A 132 -13.46 -2.37 4.27
CA ARG A 132 -14.60 -1.64 3.72
C ARG A 132 -14.11 -0.79 2.56
N LYS A 133 -14.73 -0.96 1.38
CA LYS A 133 -14.32 -0.28 0.15
C LYS A 133 -15.54 0.31 -0.55
N TRP A 134 -15.41 1.56 -1.00
CA TRP A 134 -16.42 2.24 -1.81
C TRP A 134 -15.76 3.30 -2.71
N THR A 135 -16.54 3.91 -3.58
CA THR A 135 -16.08 4.97 -4.47
C THR A 135 -16.91 6.23 -4.28
N VAL A 136 -16.32 7.39 -4.52
CA VAL A 136 -17.00 8.68 -4.46
C VAL A 136 -16.66 9.52 -5.69
N ASP A 137 -17.67 10.09 -6.30
CA ASP A 137 -17.51 11.06 -7.39
C ASP A 137 -16.90 12.36 -6.85
N SER A 138 -15.90 12.88 -7.55
CA SER A 138 -15.26 14.15 -7.26
C SER A 138 -15.13 14.99 -8.53
N PRO A 139 -14.82 16.30 -8.43
CA PRO A 139 -14.51 17.14 -9.60
C PRO A 139 -13.33 16.61 -10.45
N TYR A 140 -12.52 15.72 -9.90
CA TYR A 140 -11.31 15.15 -10.50
C TYR A 140 -11.50 13.72 -11.01
N GLY A 141 -12.70 13.18 -10.91
CA GLY A 141 -13.06 11.80 -11.24
C GLY A 141 -13.45 10.97 -10.02
N VAL A 142 -13.61 9.67 -10.24
CA VAL A 142 -14.04 8.72 -9.20
C VAL A 142 -12.86 8.37 -8.31
N ILE A 143 -12.97 8.67 -7.02
CA ILE A 143 -11.94 8.38 -6.01
C ILE A 143 -12.29 7.10 -5.27
N ASP A 144 -11.28 6.25 -5.06
CA ASP A 144 -11.40 5.00 -4.29
C ASP A 144 -11.16 5.29 -2.80
N ILE A 145 -12.02 4.75 -1.93
CA ILE A 145 -11.88 4.86 -0.48
C ILE A 145 -11.80 3.46 0.12
N THR A 146 -10.86 3.25 1.03
CA THR A 146 -10.78 2.01 1.81
C THR A 146 -10.52 2.30 3.28
N ILE A 147 -11.29 1.62 4.16
CA ILE A 147 -10.93 1.46 5.56
C ILE A 147 -10.23 0.11 5.66
N ASN A 148 -8.92 0.15 5.88
CA ASN A 148 -8.11 -1.07 5.92
C ASN A 148 -8.21 -1.74 7.28
N LEU A 149 -8.79 -2.94 7.31
CA LEU A 149 -8.96 -3.80 8.48
C LEU A 149 -8.03 -5.02 8.43
N SER A 150 -7.31 -5.22 7.34
CA SER A 150 -6.39 -6.36 7.15
C SER A 150 -5.09 -6.21 7.94
N LYS A 151 -4.70 -4.97 8.28
CA LYS A 151 -3.57 -4.69 9.15
C LYS A 151 -4.01 -4.82 10.62
N PRO A 152 -3.49 -5.82 11.37
CA PRO A 152 -3.89 -6.00 12.75
C PRO A 152 -3.55 -4.76 13.58
N GLU A 153 -4.50 -4.31 14.40
CA GLU A 153 -4.21 -3.33 15.45
C GLU A 153 -3.27 -3.96 16.48
N LYS A 154 -2.35 -3.16 17.01
CA LYS A 154 -1.42 -3.65 18.01
C LYS A 154 -2.17 -3.88 19.34
N ASP A 155 -2.28 -5.15 19.74
CA ASP A 155 -2.76 -5.52 21.07
C ASP A 155 -1.88 -4.86 22.16
N PRO A 156 -2.46 -4.26 23.22
CA PRO A 156 -1.73 -3.71 24.35
C PRO A 156 -0.74 -4.70 24.99
N LYS A 157 -1.07 -5.99 25.08
CA LYS A 157 -0.17 -7.04 25.57
C LYS A 157 1.02 -7.23 24.62
N ALA A 158 0.78 -7.25 23.31
CA ALA A 158 1.83 -7.35 22.30
C ALA A 158 2.75 -6.11 22.31
N ILE A 159 2.20 -4.91 22.55
CA ILE A 159 2.99 -3.68 22.72
C ILE A 159 3.90 -3.79 23.95
N ALA A 160 3.38 -4.27 25.07
CA ALA A 160 4.15 -4.46 26.29
C ALA A 160 5.25 -5.52 26.10
N ALA A 161 4.94 -6.67 25.52
CA ALA A 161 5.90 -7.72 25.20
C ALA A 161 6.98 -7.23 24.20
N ALA A 162 6.61 -6.42 23.20
CA ALA A 162 7.55 -5.85 22.25
C ALA A 162 8.56 -4.89 22.89
N LYS A 163 8.15 -4.15 23.95
CA LYS A 163 9.03 -3.26 24.71
C LYS A 163 10.08 -4.06 25.52
N LEU A 164 9.72 -5.27 25.95
CA LEU A 164 10.61 -6.16 26.73
C LEU A 164 11.46 -7.06 25.81
N ALA A 165 11.12 -7.13 24.52
CA ALA A 165 11.83 -7.97 23.57
C ALA A 165 13.27 -7.48 23.36
N LYS A 166 14.21 -8.43 23.29
CA LYS A 166 15.62 -8.14 22.99
C LYS A 166 15.74 -7.42 21.66
N ALA A 167 16.51 -6.33 21.63
CA ALA A 167 16.81 -5.65 20.38
C ALA A 167 17.51 -6.59 19.39
N SER A 168 17.06 -6.58 18.14
CA SER A 168 17.67 -7.36 17.07
C SER A 168 17.76 -6.48 15.81
N SER A 169 18.90 -6.56 15.16
CA SER A 169 19.17 -5.89 13.87
C SER A 169 18.98 -6.83 12.67
N TYR A 170 18.39 -8.01 12.87
CA TYR A 170 18.15 -9.00 11.82
C TYR A 170 16.69 -9.48 11.83
N PRO A 171 15.97 -9.30 10.72
CA PRO A 171 16.26 -8.39 9.60
C PRO A 171 16.32 -6.92 10.06
N LYS A 172 17.04 -6.04 9.35
CA LYS A 172 17.15 -4.62 9.72
C LYS A 172 15.80 -3.89 9.60
N CYS A 173 15.01 -4.20 8.57
CA CYS A 173 13.67 -3.65 8.39
C CYS A 173 12.74 -4.65 7.68
N LEU A 174 11.47 -4.28 7.47
CA LEU A 174 10.43 -5.12 6.83
C LEU A 174 10.68 -5.39 5.34
N LEU A 175 11.59 -4.67 4.69
CA LEU A 175 11.88 -4.78 3.26
C LEU A 175 13.21 -5.49 2.96
N CYS A 176 14.01 -5.82 3.98
CA CYS A 176 15.27 -6.52 3.76
C CYS A 176 15.05 -7.95 3.23
N VAL A 177 15.92 -8.41 2.33
CA VAL A 177 15.86 -9.77 1.75
C VAL A 177 15.89 -10.87 2.80
N GLU A 178 16.49 -10.61 3.96
CA GLU A 178 16.55 -11.51 5.11
C GLU A 178 15.18 -11.83 5.72
N ASN A 179 14.12 -11.14 5.29
CA ASN A 179 12.76 -11.51 5.68
C ASN A 179 12.30 -12.82 5.04
N GLU A 180 12.80 -13.21 3.87
CA GLU A 180 12.40 -14.47 3.23
C GLU A 180 12.70 -15.66 4.13
N GLY A 181 11.66 -16.40 4.51
CA GLY A 181 11.79 -17.54 5.42
C GLY A 181 11.99 -17.20 6.90
N TYR A 182 11.99 -15.93 7.29
CA TYR A 182 12.20 -15.51 8.68
C TYR A 182 11.02 -15.90 9.57
N ALA A 183 11.33 -16.54 10.71
CA ALA A 183 10.31 -17.04 11.64
C ALA A 183 9.52 -15.94 12.38
N GLY A 184 10.01 -14.72 12.35
CA GLY A 184 9.40 -13.62 13.07
C GLY A 184 9.70 -13.60 14.57
N ARG A 185 9.15 -12.60 15.24
CA ARG A 185 9.18 -12.39 16.69
C ARG A 185 8.09 -11.40 17.08
N VAL A 186 7.82 -11.21 18.35
CA VAL A 186 6.72 -10.35 18.85
C VAL A 186 6.69 -8.94 18.25
N ASN A 187 7.84 -8.37 17.92
CA ASN A 187 7.98 -7.04 17.31
C ASN A 187 8.40 -7.06 15.83
N HIS A 188 8.40 -8.22 15.18
CA HIS A 188 8.70 -8.36 13.75
C HIS A 188 7.92 -9.54 13.16
N PRO A 189 7.14 -9.34 12.08
CA PRO A 189 6.26 -10.37 11.55
C PRO A 189 7.03 -11.58 11.02
N ALA A 190 6.40 -12.76 11.11
CA ALA A 190 6.88 -13.96 10.43
C ALA A 190 6.75 -13.82 8.90
N ARG A 191 7.69 -14.44 8.18
CA ARG A 191 7.78 -14.43 6.72
C ARG A 191 8.20 -15.80 6.16
N GLN A 192 7.93 -16.87 6.91
CA GLN A 192 8.30 -18.23 6.48
C GLN A 192 7.51 -18.70 5.25
N ASN A 193 6.29 -18.20 5.09
CA ASN A 193 5.41 -18.42 3.95
C ASN A 193 5.56 -17.35 2.83
N HIS A 194 6.58 -16.52 2.91
CA HIS A 194 6.89 -15.48 1.93
C HIS A 194 8.03 -15.90 1.01
N ARG A 195 7.95 -15.52 -0.27
CA ARG A 195 9.01 -15.68 -1.27
C ARG A 195 9.25 -14.35 -1.98
N ILE A 196 10.50 -14.12 -2.36
CA ILE A 196 10.95 -12.91 -3.04
C ILE A 196 11.43 -13.27 -4.43
N MET A 197 10.95 -12.54 -5.46
CA MET A 197 11.46 -12.67 -6.82
C MET A 197 12.65 -11.74 -7.02
N PRO A 198 13.84 -12.26 -7.29
CA PRO A 198 14.97 -11.42 -7.66
C PRO A 198 14.74 -10.84 -9.05
N ILE A 199 14.95 -9.53 -9.18
CA ILE A 199 14.91 -8.81 -10.45
C ILE A 199 16.14 -7.90 -10.57
N THR A 200 16.43 -7.47 -11.77
CA THR A 200 17.49 -6.49 -12.04
C THR A 200 16.86 -5.21 -12.56
N VAL A 201 17.11 -4.09 -11.90
CA VAL A 201 16.74 -2.76 -12.35
C VAL A 201 17.93 -1.81 -12.17
N ASN A 202 18.19 -0.95 -13.14
CA ASN A 202 19.35 -0.07 -13.19
C ASN A 202 20.66 -0.83 -12.86
N ASP A 203 20.88 -1.97 -13.54
CA ASP A 203 22.05 -2.85 -13.40
C ASP A 203 22.38 -3.29 -11.97
N SER A 204 21.40 -3.29 -11.08
CA SER A 204 21.56 -3.67 -9.67
C SER A 204 20.52 -4.71 -9.23
N ALA A 205 20.83 -5.43 -8.15
CA ALA A 205 19.97 -6.47 -7.61
C ALA A 205 18.84 -5.88 -6.77
N TRP A 206 17.60 -6.24 -7.10
CA TRP A 206 16.37 -5.82 -6.43
C TRP A 206 15.50 -7.03 -6.12
N GLY A 207 14.61 -6.85 -5.14
CA GLY A 207 13.55 -7.80 -4.81
C GLY A 207 12.19 -7.29 -5.28
N PHE A 208 11.38 -8.19 -5.82
CA PHE A 208 9.97 -7.97 -6.12
C PHE A 208 9.12 -8.86 -5.20
N GLN A 209 8.15 -8.29 -4.51
CA GLN A 209 7.22 -8.99 -3.62
C GLN A 209 5.85 -8.36 -3.64
N TYR A 210 4.79 -9.15 -3.35
CA TYR A 210 3.47 -8.58 -3.09
C TYR A 210 3.37 -8.04 -1.67
N SER A 211 2.49 -7.07 -1.48
CA SER A 211 2.14 -6.57 -0.16
C SER A 211 1.06 -7.46 0.47
N PRO A 212 1.21 -7.89 1.73
CA PRO A 212 0.19 -8.69 2.39
C PRO A 212 -1.09 -7.91 2.71
N TYR A 213 -1.07 -6.57 2.59
CA TYR A 213 -2.21 -5.72 2.93
C TYR A 213 -3.17 -5.44 1.77
N VAL A 214 -2.76 -5.68 0.53
CA VAL A 214 -3.58 -5.60 -0.71
C VAL A 214 -4.52 -4.38 -0.73
N TYR A 215 -3.95 -3.19 -0.68
CA TYR A 215 -4.74 -1.95 -0.79
C TYR A 215 -5.49 -1.88 -2.12
N TYR A 216 -4.91 -2.42 -3.19
CA TYR A 216 -5.45 -2.55 -4.54
C TYR A 216 -4.96 -3.85 -5.19
N ASN A 217 -5.50 -4.18 -6.38
CA ASN A 217 -5.15 -5.44 -7.06
C ASN A 217 -3.66 -5.57 -7.32
N GLU A 218 -3.10 -6.71 -6.94
CA GLU A 218 -1.68 -7.07 -7.12
C GLU A 218 -0.71 -6.01 -6.57
N HIS A 219 -1.10 -5.35 -5.46
CA HIS A 219 -0.21 -4.40 -4.78
C HIS A 219 1.13 -5.03 -4.46
N CYS A 220 2.19 -4.50 -5.06
CA CYS A 220 3.55 -5.01 -4.92
C CYS A 220 4.53 -3.96 -4.40
N ILE A 221 5.65 -4.44 -3.92
CA ILE A 221 6.78 -3.64 -3.46
C ILE A 221 8.02 -4.13 -4.21
N VAL A 222 8.74 -3.20 -4.80
CA VAL A 222 10.05 -3.40 -5.44
C VAL A 222 11.07 -2.69 -4.58
N PHE A 223 12.04 -3.42 -4.04
CA PHE A 223 12.95 -2.89 -3.03
C PHE A 223 14.41 -3.23 -3.36
N ASN A 224 15.30 -2.33 -2.97
CA ASN A 224 16.74 -2.52 -3.17
C ASN A 224 17.24 -3.76 -2.42
N GLY A 225 18.07 -4.57 -3.05
CA GLY A 225 18.73 -5.71 -2.38
C GLY A 225 19.63 -5.27 -1.22
N GLU A 226 20.10 -4.02 -1.24
CA GLU A 226 20.88 -3.42 -0.17
C GLU A 226 20.02 -2.44 0.66
N HIS A 227 20.23 -2.44 1.99
CA HIS A 227 19.54 -1.53 2.89
C HIS A 227 20.15 -0.12 2.81
N THR A 228 19.73 0.65 1.82
CA THR A 228 20.18 2.03 1.56
C THR A 228 19.00 3.00 1.65
N PRO A 229 19.18 4.24 2.10
CA PRO A 229 18.11 5.24 2.17
C PRO A 229 17.52 5.56 0.80
N MET A 230 16.24 5.92 0.79
CA MET A 230 15.56 6.44 -0.39
C MET A 230 16.15 7.78 -0.83
N LYS A 231 16.25 7.95 -2.15
CA LYS A 231 16.62 9.22 -2.77
C LYS A 231 15.94 9.33 -4.12
N ILE A 232 15.27 10.44 -4.36
CA ILE A 232 14.69 10.75 -5.67
C ILE A 232 15.74 11.44 -6.52
N GLU A 233 16.13 10.79 -7.60
CA GLU A 233 17.13 11.27 -8.56
C GLU A 233 16.89 10.64 -9.93
N LYS A 234 17.70 10.99 -10.96
CA LYS A 234 17.56 10.42 -12.31
C LYS A 234 17.55 8.89 -12.31
N ALA A 235 18.38 8.26 -11.45
CA ALA A 235 18.40 6.80 -11.30
C ALA A 235 17.05 6.23 -10.83
N THR A 236 16.26 6.99 -10.08
CA THR A 236 14.90 6.58 -9.69
C THR A 236 14.02 6.37 -10.91
N PHE A 237 14.02 7.33 -11.85
CA PHE A 237 13.21 7.20 -13.07
C PHE A 237 13.67 6.03 -13.96
N ILE A 238 14.98 5.76 -14.04
CA ILE A 238 15.52 4.59 -14.73
C ILE A 238 14.95 3.32 -14.10
N LYS A 239 15.02 3.18 -12.77
CA LYS A 239 14.51 2.02 -12.02
C LYS A 239 13.02 1.80 -12.24
N LEU A 240 12.22 2.88 -12.23
CA LEU A 240 10.78 2.80 -12.49
C LEU A 240 10.49 2.25 -13.89
N PHE A 241 11.14 2.78 -14.92
CA PHE A 241 10.92 2.32 -16.29
C PHE A 241 11.50 0.94 -16.59
N ASP A 242 12.62 0.57 -15.99
CA ASP A 242 13.14 -0.80 -16.12
C ASP A 242 12.15 -1.82 -15.60
N PHE A 243 11.53 -1.55 -14.44
CA PHE A 243 10.47 -2.42 -13.94
C PHE A 243 9.23 -2.45 -14.86
N VAL A 244 8.81 -1.30 -15.37
CA VAL A 244 7.67 -1.22 -16.31
C VAL A 244 7.99 -1.92 -17.64
N LYS A 245 9.25 -1.94 -18.09
CA LYS A 245 9.67 -2.75 -19.25
C LYS A 245 9.62 -4.26 -18.95
N LEU A 246 9.99 -4.67 -17.73
CA LEU A 246 9.87 -6.07 -17.28
C LEU A 246 8.41 -6.52 -17.16
N PHE A 247 7.55 -5.65 -16.61
CA PHE A 247 6.14 -5.94 -16.34
C PHE A 247 5.23 -4.82 -16.90
N PRO A 248 4.97 -4.80 -18.22
CA PRO A 248 4.28 -3.70 -18.88
C PRO A 248 2.81 -3.51 -18.45
N HIS A 249 2.21 -4.51 -17.82
CA HIS A 249 0.85 -4.46 -17.28
C HIS A 249 0.79 -3.84 -15.87
N TYR A 250 1.95 -3.52 -15.26
CA TYR A 250 2.05 -2.86 -13.96
C TYR A 250 2.42 -1.38 -14.11
N PHE A 251 2.01 -0.59 -13.13
CA PHE A 251 2.65 0.69 -12.83
C PHE A 251 3.70 0.49 -11.72
N LEU A 252 4.63 1.44 -11.59
CA LEU A 252 5.53 1.55 -10.45
C LEU A 252 5.71 3.02 -10.09
N GLY A 253 5.69 3.33 -8.79
CA GLY A 253 5.90 4.68 -8.29
C GLY A 253 6.71 4.70 -7.01
N SER A 254 7.31 5.85 -6.70
CA SER A 254 8.07 6.11 -5.49
C SER A 254 7.32 7.04 -4.55
N ASN A 255 7.39 6.79 -3.25
CA ASN A 255 7.13 7.86 -2.29
C ASN A 255 8.19 8.98 -2.45
N ALA A 256 7.85 10.16 -1.98
CA ALA A 256 8.82 11.25 -1.85
C ALA A 256 9.90 10.91 -0.81
N ASP A 257 11.10 11.45 -0.96
CA ASP A 257 12.28 11.18 -0.12
C ASP A 257 12.44 12.15 1.07
N LEU A 258 11.54 13.11 1.22
CA LEU A 258 11.56 14.06 2.35
C LEU A 258 10.51 13.70 3.40
N PRO A 259 10.75 14.00 4.69
CA PRO A 259 9.76 13.87 5.77
C PRO A 259 8.46 14.62 5.45
N ILE A 260 7.37 14.28 6.13
CA ILE A 260 6.03 14.90 6.01
C ILE A 260 5.33 14.52 4.69
N VAL A 261 6.02 14.55 3.56
CA VAL A 261 5.48 14.22 2.22
C VAL A 261 5.94 12.86 1.71
N GLY A 262 6.81 12.16 2.46
CA GLY A 262 7.31 10.82 2.13
C GLY A 262 6.51 9.69 2.77
N GLY A 263 6.91 8.46 2.43
CA GLY A 263 6.40 7.23 3.02
C GLY A 263 6.98 6.91 4.40
N SER A 264 6.55 5.78 4.96
CA SER A 264 6.92 5.36 6.32
C SER A 264 8.32 4.74 6.45
N ILE A 265 8.95 4.29 5.36
CA ILE A 265 10.26 3.61 5.36
C ILE A 265 11.21 4.37 4.42
N LEU A 266 11.74 5.49 4.89
CA LEU A 266 12.71 6.28 4.12
C LEU A 266 14.15 5.70 4.17
N SER A 267 14.40 4.79 5.12
CA SER A 267 15.73 4.19 5.34
C SER A 267 16.08 3.05 4.40
N HIS A 268 15.12 2.58 3.58
CA HIS A 268 15.34 1.51 2.63
C HIS A 268 14.70 1.87 1.28
N ASP A 269 15.51 2.00 0.24
CA ASP A 269 15.07 2.38 -1.11
C ASP A 269 14.10 1.34 -1.68
N HIS A 270 12.88 1.79 -1.99
CA HIS A 270 11.81 0.93 -2.45
C HIS A 270 10.74 1.70 -3.23
N PHE A 271 10.01 0.97 -4.04
CA PHE A 271 8.90 1.46 -4.86
C PHE A 271 7.64 0.64 -4.58
N GLN A 272 6.48 1.19 -4.90
CA GLN A 272 5.20 0.48 -4.85
C GLN A 272 4.59 0.44 -6.25
N GLY A 273 4.04 -0.69 -6.61
CA GLY A 273 3.45 -0.93 -7.91
C GLY A 273 2.30 -1.92 -7.85
N GLY A 274 1.83 -2.34 -9.01
CA GLY A 274 0.77 -3.34 -9.14
C GLY A 274 -0.04 -3.21 -10.41
N HIS A 275 -1.00 -4.11 -10.57
CA HIS A 275 -1.92 -4.15 -11.69
C HIS A 275 -3.21 -3.41 -11.34
N TYR A 276 -3.16 -2.08 -11.33
CA TYR A 276 -4.30 -1.23 -10.99
C TYR A 276 -4.25 0.12 -11.71
N THR A 277 -5.42 0.64 -12.09
CA THR A 277 -5.54 1.94 -12.75
C THR A 277 -6.26 2.93 -11.84
N PHE A 278 -5.48 3.79 -11.20
CA PHE A 278 -5.97 4.80 -10.26
C PHE A 278 -6.71 5.95 -10.94
N ALA A 279 -7.47 6.72 -10.15
CA ALA A 279 -8.19 7.90 -10.61
C ALA A 279 -7.26 8.92 -11.29
N MET A 280 -6.09 9.20 -10.70
CA MET A 280 -5.11 10.12 -11.29
C MET A 280 -4.64 9.67 -12.68
N ALA A 281 -4.45 8.36 -12.90
CA ALA A 281 -4.05 7.84 -14.21
C ALA A 281 -5.12 8.05 -15.29
N LYS A 282 -6.41 8.05 -14.89
CA LYS A 282 -7.57 8.30 -15.78
C LYS A 282 -7.83 9.79 -16.02
N ALA A 283 -7.32 10.65 -15.13
CA ALA A 283 -7.54 12.09 -15.23
C ALA A 283 -6.89 12.67 -16.51
N PRO A 284 -7.59 13.55 -17.25
CA PRO A 284 -7.06 14.17 -18.45
C PRO A 284 -5.99 15.22 -18.12
N MET A 285 -5.19 15.58 -19.10
CA MET A 285 -4.39 16.80 -19.06
C MET A 285 -5.28 18.00 -19.37
N GLU A 286 -5.22 19.05 -18.53
CA GLU A 286 -5.98 20.29 -18.70
C GLU A 286 -5.33 21.20 -19.75
N GLU A 287 -4.02 21.26 -19.75
CA GLU A 287 -3.22 22.14 -20.60
C GLU A 287 -1.89 21.44 -20.91
N THR A 288 -1.44 21.58 -22.15
CA THR A 288 -0.18 21.00 -22.62
C THR A 288 0.85 22.08 -22.96
N PHE A 289 2.13 21.73 -22.85
CA PHE A 289 3.27 22.67 -23.02
C PHE A 289 4.35 22.03 -23.89
N GLU A 290 5.00 22.84 -24.69
CA GLU A 290 6.23 22.46 -25.37
C GLU A 290 7.44 22.81 -24.49
N ILE A 291 8.29 21.83 -24.22
CA ILE A 291 9.54 22.04 -23.48
C ILE A 291 10.69 22.03 -24.49
N LYS A 292 11.49 23.07 -24.49
CA LYS A 292 12.60 23.23 -25.43
C LYS A 292 13.61 22.09 -25.30
N GLY A 293 13.90 21.41 -26.42
CA GLY A 293 14.80 20.24 -26.48
C GLY A 293 14.10 18.91 -26.17
N PHE A 294 12.77 18.95 -25.88
CA PHE A 294 11.92 17.78 -25.62
C PHE A 294 10.62 17.84 -26.41
N GLU A 295 10.65 18.36 -27.63
CA GLU A 295 9.48 18.54 -28.51
C GLU A 295 8.84 17.19 -28.92
N ASP A 296 9.54 16.10 -28.69
CA ASP A 296 9.10 14.72 -28.89
C ASP A 296 8.32 14.13 -27.70
N VAL A 297 8.24 14.85 -26.57
CA VAL A 297 7.53 14.45 -25.35
C VAL A 297 6.31 15.36 -25.15
N GLU A 298 5.11 14.75 -25.06
CA GLU A 298 3.91 15.47 -24.67
C GLU A 298 3.96 15.74 -23.15
N VAL A 299 3.86 17.03 -22.75
CA VAL A 299 3.91 17.47 -21.36
C VAL A 299 2.63 18.22 -21.02
N GLY A 300 1.99 17.90 -19.90
CA GLY A 300 0.77 18.61 -19.49
C GLY A 300 0.50 18.59 -18.00
N ILE A 301 -0.28 19.58 -17.55
CA ILE A 301 -0.86 19.60 -16.20
C ILE A 301 -2.04 18.63 -16.15
N VAL A 302 -2.03 17.70 -15.21
CA VAL A 302 -3.14 16.78 -14.99
C VAL A 302 -4.27 17.48 -14.23
N ASN A 303 -5.53 17.27 -14.65
CA ASN A 303 -6.72 17.69 -13.89
C ASN A 303 -6.83 16.87 -12.60
N TRP A 304 -6.04 17.24 -11.61
CA TRP A 304 -5.89 16.54 -10.35
C TRP A 304 -5.70 17.52 -9.19
N PRO A 305 -6.17 17.21 -7.96
CA PRO A 305 -6.04 18.13 -6.84
C PRO A 305 -4.59 18.40 -6.40
N LEU A 306 -3.67 17.45 -6.65
CA LEU A 306 -2.24 17.68 -6.48
C LEU A 306 -1.64 18.31 -7.77
N SER A 307 -0.47 18.92 -7.62
CA SER A 307 0.25 19.54 -8.74
C SER A 307 1.03 18.49 -9.51
N VAL A 308 0.43 17.94 -10.57
CA VAL A 308 1.01 16.83 -11.34
C VAL A 308 1.33 17.26 -12.76
N LEU A 309 2.58 17.05 -13.18
CA LEU A 309 2.99 17.07 -14.58
C LEU A 309 2.99 15.65 -15.12
N ARG A 310 2.29 15.41 -16.23
CA ARG A 310 2.34 14.16 -16.99
C ARG A 310 3.21 14.31 -18.21
N LEU A 311 4.19 13.41 -18.33
CA LEU A 311 5.04 13.26 -19.51
C LEU A 311 4.60 12.01 -20.27
N ARG A 312 4.45 12.09 -21.59
CA ARG A 312 4.03 10.98 -22.45
C ARG A 312 4.91 10.89 -23.69
N GLY A 313 5.35 9.69 -24.02
CA GLY A 313 6.18 9.45 -25.20
C GLY A 313 6.42 7.98 -25.47
N LYS A 314 6.93 7.66 -26.65
CA LYS A 314 7.28 6.28 -27.04
C LYS A 314 8.64 5.86 -26.50
N ASP A 315 9.51 6.81 -26.24
CA ASP A 315 10.87 6.58 -25.75
C ASP A 315 10.96 6.91 -24.27
N SER A 316 11.10 5.88 -23.43
CA SER A 316 11.24 6.04 -21.97
C SER A 316 12.49 6.83 -21.58
N ASP A 317 13.57 6.77 -22.37
CA ASP A 317 14.82 7.44 -22.04
C ASP A 317 14.65 8.96 -22.15
N ARG A 318 13.84 9.44 -23.12
CA ARG A 318 13.46 10.85 -23.24
C ARG A 318 12.63 11.32 -22.03
N LEU A 319 11.70 10.47 -21.53
CA LEU A 319 10.94 10.78 -20.34
C LEU A 319 11.82 10.82 -19.08
N ILE A 320 12.82 9.95 -18.99
CA ILE A 320 13.83 9.95 -17.91
C ILE A 320 14.65 11.24 -17.91
N GLU A 321 15.12 11.65 -19.09
CA GLU A 321 15.91 12.89 -19.23
C GLU A 321 15.09 14.12 -18.83
N LEU A 322 13.87 14.24 -19.35
CA LEU A 322 13.00 15.36 -19.02
C LEU A 322 12.56 15.32 -17.55
N GLY A 323 12.23 14.13 -17.02
CA GLY A 323 11.91 13.97 -15.62
C GLY A 323 13.03 14.42 -14.68
N ALA A 324 14.28 14.10 -15.03
CA ALA A 324 15.46 14.57 -14.29
C ALA A 324 15.63 16.09 -14.38
N HIS A 325 15.43 16.67 -15.56
CA HIS A 325 15.47 18.11 -15.75
C HIS A 325 14.41 18.84 -14.90
N ILE A 326 13.17 18.32 -14.89
CA ILE A 326 12.07 18.88 -14.08
C ILE A 326 12.38 18.74 -12.57
N LEU A 327 12.93 17.60 -12.14
CA LEU A 327 13.31 17.39 -10.74
C LEU A 327 14.38 18.40 -10.28
N ASP A 328 15.42 18.60 -11.09
CA ASP A 328 16.50 19.54 -10.79
C ASP A 328 15.99 20.99 -10.73
N ALA A 329 15.13 21.39 -11.69
CA ALA A 329 14.49 22.69 -11.70
C ALA A 329 13.58 22.86 -10.46
N TRP A 330 12.77 21.84 -10.12
CA TRP A 330 11.85 21.91 -8.99
C TRP A 330 12.60 22.02 -7.66
N ARG A 331 13.69 21.29 -7.47
CA ARG A 331 14.49 21.35 -6.24
C ARG A 331 15.05 22.73 -5.93
N GLY A 332 15.36 23.52 -6.94
CA GLY A 332 15.85 24.89 -6.80
C GLY A 332 14.74 25.96 -6.88
N TYR A 333 13.48 25.60 -7.11
CA TYR A 333 12.42 26.56 -7.39
C TYR A 333 11.89 27.23 -6.12
N THR A 334 11.90 28.57 -6.13
CA THR A 334 11.27 29.42 -5.11
C THR A 334 10.33 30.41 -5.77
N ASP A 335 9.10 30.49 -5.28
CA ASP A 335 8.08 31.47 -5.66
C ASP A 335 7.33 31.90 -4.39
N ALA A 336 7.72 33.04 -3.84
CA ALA A 336 7.15 33.55 -2.58
C ALA A 336 5.66 33.89 -2.68
N GLU A 337 5.17 34.28 -3.88
CA GLU A 337 3.73 34.56 -4.08
C GLU A 337 2.91 33.26 -4.01
N ALA A 338 3.45 32.15 -4.51
CA ALA A 338 2.85 30.82 -4.40
C ALA A 338 3.14 30.14 -3.06
N PHE A 339 3.87 30.79 -2.15
CA PHE A 339 4.37 30.22 -0.89
C PHE A 339 5.27 28.98 -1.09
N VAL A 340 5.97 28.88 -2.22
CA VAL A 340 6.90 27.80 -2.52
C VAL A 340 8.32 28.27 -2.21
N PHE A 341 9.00 27.56 -1.33
CA PHE A 341 10.40 27.82 -0.98
C PHE A 341 11.20 26.54 -1.18
N ALA A 342 12.32 26.64 -1.92
CA ALA A 342 13.19 25.50 -2.17
C ALA A 342 13.84 24.98 -0.90
N GLU A 343 14.20 25.91 0.00
CA GLU A 343 14.85 25.61 1.28
C GLU A 343 14.54 26.68 2.33
N THR A 344 14.68 26.33 3.61
CA THR A 344 14.68 27.26 4.75
C THR A 344 15.81 26.86 5.70
N ASP A 345 16.71 27.80 6.02
CA ASP A 345 17.86 27.56 6.89
C ASP A 345 18.75 26.37 6.43
N GLY A 346 18.82 26.13 5.11
CA GLY A 346 19.60 25.05 4.50
C GLY A 346 18.88 23.69 4.46
N GLU A 347 17.64 23.58 4.96
CA GLU A 347 16.83 22.37 4.88
C GLU A 347 15.97 22.39 3.60
N PRO A 348 16.07 21.38 2.72
CA PRO A 348 15.34 21.34 1.45
C PRO A 348 13.87 21.01 1.68
N HIS A 349 12.99 21.61 0.85
CA HIS A 349 11.55 21.39 0.91
C HIS A 349 10.97 20.73 -0.33
N ASN A 350 11.55 20.97 -1.50
CA ASN A 350 11.02 20.49 -2.77
C ASN A 350 11.48 19.08 -3.10
N THR A 351 10.53 18.22 -3.45
CA THR A 351 10.75 16.86 -3.94
C THR A 351 9.61 16.45 -4.88
N ILE A 352 9.67 15.23 -5.42
CA ILE A 352 8.66 14.69 -6.34
C ILE A 352 8.23 13.30 -5.88
N THR A 353 6.95 12.98 -6.10
CA THR A 353 6.39 11.62 -6.07
C THR A 353 6.22 11.17 -7.52
N PRO A 354 7.14 10.36 -8.10
CA PRO A 354 7.08 9.93 -9.50
C PRO A 354 6.31 8.62 -9.65
N ILE A 355 5.54 8.50 -10.75
CA ILE A 355 4.80 7.28 -11.10
C ILE A 355 4.98 7.00 -12.59
N ALA A 356 5.50 5.81 -12.92
CA ALA A 356 5.69 5.35 -14.29
C ALA A 356 4.71 4.22 -14.64
N ARG A 357 4.25 4.20 -15.90
CA ARG A 357 3.43 3.12 -16.47
C ARG A 357 3.54 3.08 -17.98
N LYS A 358 3.04 2.01 -18.57
CA LYS A 358 2.90 1.87 -20.03
C LYS A 358 1.42 1.75 -20.39
N VAL A 359 0.96 2.52 -21.38
CA VAL A 359 -0.42 2.49 -21.90
C VAL A 359 -0.34 2.24 -23.40
N GLY A 360 -0.64 1.02 -23.82
CA GLY A 360 -0.38 0.60 -25.20
C GLY A 360 1.11 0.71 -25.54
N GLU A 361 1.46 1.50 -26.55
CA GLU A 361 2.87 1.73 -26.95
C GLU A 361 3.49 2.98 -26.32
N ILE A 362 2.74 3.69 -25.46
CA ILE A 362 3.16 4.96 -24.85
C ILE A 362 3.59 4.72 -23.41
N TYR A 363 4.77 5.23 -23.06
CA TYR A 363 5.19 5.37 -21.67
C TYR A 363 4.64 6.67 -21.09
N GLU A 364 4.26 6.63 -19.83
CA GLU A 364 3.82 7.79 -19.06
C GLU A 364 4.63 7.90 -17.78
N LEU A 365 5.03 9.13 -17.44
CA LEU A 365 5.64 9.49 -16.18
C LEU A 365 4.86 10.64 -15.57
N ASP A 366 4.16 10.37 -14.47
CA ASP A 366 3.50 11.41 -13.67
C ASP A 366 4.47 11.89 -12.59
N LEU A 367 4.67 13.19 -12.49
CA LEU A 367 5.53 13.86 -11.53
C LEU A 367 4.65 14.73 -10.61
N ALA A 368 4.27 14.18 -9.45
CA ALA A 368 3.55 14.97 -8.44
C ALA A 368 4.55 15.79 -7.64
N LEU A 369 4.48 17.12 -7.79
CA LEU A 369 5.34 18.08 -7.09
C LEU A 369 4.97 18.11 -5.61
N ARG A 370 5.95 18.00 -4.73
CA ARG A 370 5.77 17.99 -3.27
C ARG A 370 6.65 19.05 -2.63
N ASN A 371 6.17 19.57 -1.50
CA ASN A 371 6.92 20.50 -0.67
C ASN A 371 6.56 20.25 0.80
N ASN A 372 7.55 20.16 1.69
CA ASN A 372 7.35 19.79 3.11
C ASN A 372 7.48 20.96 4.09
N ILE A 373 7.42 22.20 3.60
CA ILE A 373 7.54 23.39 4.46
C ILE A 373 6.47 23.40 5.57
N THR A 374 6.86 23.82 6.76
CA THR A 374 5.98 23.98 7.92
C THR A 374 5.90 25.44 8.34
N THR A 375 4.82 25.80 9.01
CA THR A 375 4.63 27.10 9.67
C THR A 375 4.08 26.89 11.08
N GLU A 376 4.00 27.95 11.89
CA GLU A 376 3.33 27.88 13.21
C GLU A 376 1.86 27.49 13.07
N GLU A 377 1.17 27.94 12.02
CA GLU A 377 -0.22 27.58 11.73
C GLU A 377 -0.34 26.13 11.22
N HIS A 378 0.63 25.65 10.44
CA HIS A 378 0.66 24.31 9.85
C HIS A 378 1.91 23.52 10.29
N PRO A 379 1.99 23.10 11.58
CA PRO A 379 3.19 22.43 12.12
C PRO A 379 3.42 21.02 11.56
N LEU A 380 2.40 20.43 10.92
CA LEU A 380 2.50 19.13 10.24
C LEU A 380 2.77 19.27 8.74
N GLY A 381 2.86 20.50 8.23
CA GLY A 381 3.09 20.83 6.83
C GLY A 381 2.01 21.73 6.25
N VAL A 382 2.43 22.72 5.44
CA VAL A 382 1.50 23.59 4.70
C VAL A 382 0.76 22.80 3.61
N TYR A 383 1.48 21.89 2.94
CA TYR A 383 0.96 21.00 1.91
C TYR A 383 0.68 19.59 2.47
N HIS A 384 -0.16 19.55 3.49
CA HIS A 384 -0.51 18.37 4.29
C HIS A 384 -1.99 18.49 4.69
N PRO A 385 -2.69 17.39 5.05
CA PRO A 385 -4.05 17.47 5.56
C PRO A 385 -4.17 18.49 6.71
N HIS A 386 -5.02 19.50 6.55
CA HIS A 386 -5.21 20.53 7.55
C HIS A 386 -6.02 20.02 8.74
N ALA A 387 -5.86 20.69 9.90
CA ALA A 387 -6.39 20.26 11.20
C ALA A 387 -7.91 19.98 11.21
N GLN A 388 -8.67 20.70 10.39
CA GLN A 388 -10.13 20.54 10.26
C GLN A 388 -10.56 19.17 9.72
N TRP A 389 -9.66 18.44 9.04
CA TRP A 389 -9.91 17.11 8.46
C TRP A 389 -9.31 15.96 9.27
N HIS A 390 -8.62 16.24 10.39
CA HIS A 390 -7.91 15.23 11.17
C HIS A 390 -8.83 14.21 11.84
N ASN A 391 -10.12 14.50 11.96
CA ASN A 391 -11.13 13.52 12.37
C ASN A 391 -11.24 12.35 11.38
N ILE A 392 -10.97 12.57 10.08
CA ILE A 392 -11.00 11.56 9.01
C ILE A 392 -9.58 11.14 8.62
N LYS A 393 -8.72 12.09 8.24
CA LYS A 393 -7.35 11.81 7.75
C LYS A 393 -6.35 12.81 8.33
N LYS A 394 -5.43 12.32 9.14
CA LYS A 394 -4.36 13.11 9.76
C LYS A 394 -2.97 12.75 9.23
N GLU A 395 -2.82 11.51 8.74
CA GLU A 395 -1.54 10.95 8.31
C GLU A 395 -1.05 11.61 7.01
N ASN A 396 0.25 11.54 6.78
CA ASN A 396 0.88 12.01 5.55
C ASN A 396 0.22 11.40 4.30
N ILE A 397 0.19 12.18 3.22
CA ILE A 397 -0.29 11.73 1.91
C ILE A 397 0.87 11.07 1.16
N GLY A 398 0.87 9.74 1.14
CA GLY A 398 1.83 8.91 0.44
C GLY A 398 1.43 8.62 -1.01
N LEU A 399 2.25 7.81 -1.70
CA LEU A 399 2.07 7.47 -3.12
C LEU A 399 0.65 7.01 -3.47
N ILE A 400 0.07 6.12 -2.66
CA ILE A 400 -1.26 5.51 -2.93
C ILE A 400 -2.35 6.59 -2.88
N GLU A 401 -2.30 7.44 -1.86
CA GLU A 401 -3.25 8.54 -1.73
C GLU A 401 -3.07 9.60 -2.82
N VAL A 402 -1.82 9.92 -3.19
CA VAL A 402 -1.50 10.81 -4.32
C VAL A 402 -2.21 10.35 -5.60
N MET A 403 -2.28 9.05 -5.83
CA MET A 403 -2.93 8.47 -7.02
C MET A 403 -4.45 8.39 -6.93
N GLY A 404 -5.07 8.68 -5.76
CA GLY A 404 -6.52 8.77 -5.58
C GLY A 404 -7.18 7.57 -4.91
N LEU A 405 -6.43 6.82 -4.09
CA LEU A 405 -7.00 5.81 -3.20
C LEU A 405 -6.78 6.22 -1.74
N ALA A 406 -7.83 6.58 -1.04
CA ALA A 406 -7.79 6.87 0.39
C ALA A 406 -7.55 5.57 1.19
N VAL A 407 -6.48 5.54 1.97
CA VAL A 407 -6.26 4.50 2.98
C VAL A 407 -6.57 5.10 4.35
N LEU A 408 -7.75 4.76 4.88
CA LEU A 408 -8.28 5.33 6.12
C LEU A 408 -8.05 4.38 7.30
N PRO A 409 -7.90 4.92 8.53
CA PRO A 409 -7.65 4.13 9.72
C PRO A 409 -8.86 3.25 10.13
N ALA A 410 -8.58 2.07 10.69
CA ALA A 410 -9.58 1.08 11.08
C ALA A 410 -10.65 1.62 12.06
N ARG A 411 -10.26 2.56 12.95
CA ARG A 411 -11.18 3.21 13.89
C ARG A 411 -12.43 3.81 13.24
N LEU A 412 -12.31 4.31 12.01
CA LEU A 412 -13.42 4.94 11.30
C LEU A 412 -14.60 3.99 11.02
N LYS A 413 -14.37 2.68 10.98
CA LYS A 413 -15.48 1.73 10.83
C LYS A 413 -16.45 1.84 12.00
N GLU A 414 -15.95 1.68 13.24
CA GLU A 414 -16.77 1.77 14.45
C GLU A 414 -17.32 3.19 14.64
N GLU A 415 -16.48 4.20 14.41
CA GLU A 415 -16.89 5.61 14.56
C GLU A 415 -18.05 5.97 13.61
N MET A 416 -18.03 5.52 12.35
CA MET A 416 -19.12 5.75 11.39
C MET A 416 -20.40 5.01 11.78
N GLU A 417 -20.31 3.78 12.31
CA GLU A 417 -21.46 3.02 12.78
C GLU A 417 -22.14 3.73 13.98
N ILE A 418 -21.38 4.21 14.95
CA ILE A 418 -21.89 4.99 16.09
C ILE A 418 -22.47 6.32 15.62
N LEU A 419 -21.78 7.04 14.73
CA LEU A 419 -22.21 8.31 14.19
C LEU A 419 -23.54 8.17 13.42
N ALA A 420 -23.71 7.11 12.67
CA ALA A 420 -24.97 6.80 11.97
C ALA A 420 -26.15 6.66 12.94
N ASP A 421 -25.98 5.89 14.04
CA ASP A 421 -27.02 5.77 15.09
C ASP A 421 -27.36 7.13 15.72
N TYR A 422 -26.34 7.97 15.97
CA TYR A 422 -26.55 9.30 16.56
C TYR A 422 -27.30 10.24 15.61
N LEU A 423 -27.00 10.21 14.31
CA LEU A 423 -27.67 11.03 13.32
C LEU A 423 -29.12 10.62 13.08
N VAL A 424 -29.39 9.32 13.00
CA VAL A 424 -30.77 8.80 12.81
C VAL A 424 -31.64 9.12 13.99
N ASN A 425 -31.11 9.07 15.22
CA ASN A 425 -31.86 9.28 16.45
C ASN A 425 -31.75 10.71 17.02
N ASP A 426 -31.19 11.65 16.22
CA ASP A 426 -30.98 13.06 16.60
C ASP A 426 -30.32 13.24 17.99
N LYS A 427 -29.30 12.41 18.27
CA LYS A 427 -28.53 12.45 19.53
C LYS A 427 -27.40 13.49 19.42
N ASP A 428 -26.99 14.04 20.57
CA ASP A 428 -25.85 14.96 20.65
C ASP A 428 -24.51 14.21 20.46
N ILE A 429 -23.86 14.44 19.30
CA ILE A 429 -22.59 13.83 18.91
C ILE A 429 -21.48 14.16 19.93
N SER A 430 -21.50 15.37 20.51
CA SER A 430 -20.51 15.81 21.50
C SER A 430 -20.60 15.06 22.82
N SER A 431 -21.68 14.31 23.06
CA SER A 431 -21.88 13.52 24.28
C SER A 431 -21.13 12.18 24.29
N ASN A 432 -20.46 11.80 23.19
CA ASN A 432 -19.78 10.51 23.07
C ASN A 432 -18.30 10.70 22.67
N ASP A 433 -17.41 10.36 23.58
CA ASP A 433 -15.94 10.52 23.47
C ASP A 433 -15.33 9.87 22.20
N LYS A 434 -15.97 8.84 21.65
CA LYS A 434 -15.48 8.18 20.42
C LYS A 434 -15.72 8.99 19.18
N ILE A 435 -16.80 9.79 19.12
CA ILE A 435 -17.25 10.50 17.94
C ILE A 435 -17.34 12.02 18.08
N GLU A 436 -17.10 12.59 19.29
CA GLU A 436 -17.14 14.04 19.54
C GLU A 436 -16.30 14.85 18.54
N LYS A 437 -15.15 14.31 18.12
CA LYS A 437 -14.26 14.91 17.10
C LYS A 437 -14.89 15.08 15.73
N HIS A 438 -16.01 14.39 15.45
CA HIS A 438 -16.77 14.50 14.21
C HIS A 438 -17.88 15.55 14.26
N ALA A 439 -18.19 16.10 15.44
CA ALA A 439 -19.33 17.04 15.61
C ALA A 439 -19.23 18.25 14.67
N SER A 440 -18.10 18.94 14.66
CA SER A 440 -17.88 20.10 13.79
C SER A 440 -17.95 19.75 12.30
N TRP A 441 -17.44 18.59 11.90
CA TRP A 441 -17.53 18.10 10.53
C TRP A 441 -18.98 17.82 10.12
N VAL A 442 -19.76 17.17 10.99
CA VAL A 442 -21.19 16.88 10.70
C VAL A 442 -21.98 18.17 10.48
N GLU A 443 -21.72 19.22 11.25
CA GLU A 443 -22.40 20.52 11.08
C GLU A 443 -22.14 21.13 9.68
N THR A 444 -21.04 20.80 9.01
CA THR A 444 -20.74 21.33 7.67
C THR A 444 -21.68 20.78 6.59
N PHE A 445 -22.28 19.60 6.80
CA PHE A 445 -23.12 18.96 5.79
C PHE A 445 -24.54 18.61 6.27
N ARG A 446 -24.80 18.63 7.58
CA ARG A 446 -26.11 18.24 8.15
C ARG A 446 -27.29 18.94 7.45
N GLY A 447 -27.16 20.22 7.17
CA GLY A 447 -28.18 21.01 6.49
C GLY A 447 -28.39 20.72 5.01
N ASN A 448 -27.53 19.92 4.38
CA ASN A 448 -27.62 19.54 2.97
C ASN A 448 -28.56 18.37 2.72
N TYR A 449 -29.03 17.70 3.79
CA TYR A 449 -29.88 16.50 3.73
C TYR A 449 -31.18 16.74 4.48
N GLU A 450 -32.30 16.31 3.89
CA GLU A 450 -33.65 16.50 4.49
C GLU A 450 -33.81 15.69 5.78
N ALA A 451 -33.30 14.44 5.79
CA ALA A 451 -33.34 13.56 6.95
C ALA A 451 -32.26 12.48 6.90
N PHE A 452 -31.82 12.04 8.06
CA PHE A 452 -30.99 10.85 8.23
C PHE A 452 -31.87 9.67 8.65
N THR A 453 -31.88 8.61 7.85
CA THR A 453 -32.63 7.38 8.10
C THR A 453 -31.68 6.19 8.16
N GLU A 454 -32.11 5.05 8.72
CA GLU A 454 -31.33 3.82 8.71
C GLU A 454 -30.92 3.38 7.29
N GLU A 455 -31.73 3.74 6.27
CA GLU A 455 -31.49 3.36 4.87
C GLU A 455 -30.44 4.24 4.18
N ASN A 456 -30.33 5.54 4.53
CA ASN A 456 -29.49 6.50 3.79
C ASN A 456 -28.25 6.97 4.53
N VAL A 457 -28.21 6.91 5.86
CA VAL A 457 -27.18 7.54 6.69
C VAL A 457 -25.77 7.06 6.35
N MET A 458 -25.58 5.75 6.13
CA MET A 458 -24.26 5.23 5.80
C MET A 458 -23.77 5.70 4.43
N SER A 459 -24.63 5.75 3.43
CA SER A 459 -24.26 6.23 2.10
C SER A 459 -23.95 7.75 2.11
N ILE A 460 -24.62 8.51 2.97
CA ILE A 460 -24.32 9.93 3.20
C ILE A 460 -22.93 10.06 3.84
N LEU A 461 -22.65 9.34 4.92
CA LEU A 461 -21.36 9.39 5.60
C LEU A 461 -20.21 8.95 4.68
N GLU A 462 -20.40 7.90 3.89
CA GLU A 462 -19.42 7.45 2.89
C GLU A 462 -19.13 8.53 1.84
N LYS A 463 -20.15 9.22 1.33
CA LYS A 463 -20.01 10.33 0.41
C LYS A 463 -19.24 11.51 1.06
N GLU A 464 -19.64 11.89 2.27
CA GLU A 464 -19.01 13.02 2.97
C GLU A 464 -17.55 12.73 3.36
N VAL A 465 -17.22 11.48 3.71
CA VAL A 465 -15.81 11.04 3.89
C VAL A 465 -15.01 11.20 2.61
N GLY A 466 -15.57 10.85 1.46
CA GLY A 466 -14.93 11.03 0.15
C GLY A 466 -14.71 12.51 -0.21
N ILE A 467 -15.67 13.38 0.14
CA ILE A 467 -15.51 14.84 -0.01
C ILE A 467 -14.35 15.34 0.87
N VAL A 468 -14.28 14.90 2.12
CA VAL A 468 -13.15 15.26 2.99
C VAL A 468 -11.82 14.79 2.39
N PHE A 469 -11.75 13.57 1.86
CA PHE A 469 -10.52 13.10 1.26
C PHE A 469 -10.12 13.92 0.01
N THR A 470 -11.09 14.36 -0.79
CA THR A 470 -10.84 15.29 -1.91
C THR A 470 -10.21 16.59 -1.41
N ARG A 471 -10.74 17.16 -0.32
CA ARG A 471 -10.18 18.37 0.31
C ARG A 471 -8.78 18.15 0.86
N VAL A 472 -8.53 16.98 1.45
CA VAL A 472 -7.20 16.56 1.92
C VAL A 472 -6.18 16.52 0.76
N LEU A 473 -6.58 16.04 -0.42
CA LEU A 473 -5.70 16.07 -1.59
C LEU A 473 -5.48 17.50 -2.11
N GLU A 474 -6.50 18.36 -2.07
CA GLU A 474 -6.40 19.79 -2.41
C GLU A 474 -5.44 20.53 -1.43
N ASP A 475 -5.51 20.21 -0.12
CA ASP A 475 -4.57 20.75 0.86
C ASP A 475 -3.13 20.32 0.55
N ALA A 476 -2.92 19.07 0.13
CA ALA A 476 -1.62 18.52 -0.22
C ALA A 476 -1.05 19.04 -1.56
N GLY A 477 -1.87 19.65 -2.42
CA GLY A 477 -1.45 20.28 -3.67
C GLY A 477 -0.64 21.55 -3.45
N VAL A 478 0.54 21.63 -4.09
CA VAL A 478 1.43 22.81 -3.96
C VAL A 478 0.82 24.01 -4.69
N PHE A 479 0.48 23.85 -5.97
CA PHE A 479 -0.25 24.84 -6.73
C PHE A 479 -1.74 24.49 -6.71
N LYS A 480 -2.54 25.34 -6.08
CA LYS A 480 -3.99 25.06 -5.88
C LYS A 480 -4.75 25.01 -7.21
N CYS A 481 -5.85 24.26 -7.25
CA CYS A 481 -6.74 24.16 -8.42
C CYS A 481 -7.64 25.41 -8.57
N THR A 482 -7.05 26.59 -8.50
CA THR A 482 -7.67 27.89 -8.73
C THR A 482 -7.02 28.55 -9.93
N PRO A 483 -7.66 29.55 -10.57
CA PRO A 483 -7.02 30.30 -11.66
C PRO A 483 -5.65 30.85 -11.29
N GLU A 484 -5.50 31.40 -10.08
CA GLU A 484 -4.24 31.93 -9.57
C GLU A 484 -3.19 30.83 -9.36
N GLY A 485 -3.57 29.73 -8.72
CA GLY A 485 -2.67 28.59 -8.51
C GLY A 485 -2.21 27.96 -9.82
N ARG A 486 -3.08 27.93 -10.85
CA ARG A 486 -2.69 27.49 -12.21
C ARG A 486 -1.68 28.45 -12.86
N GLU A 487 -1.80 29.76 -12.66
CA GLU A 487 -0.79 30.72 -13.15
C GLU A 487 0.56 30.53 -12.44
N TYR A 488 0.57 30.25 -11.13
CA TYR A 488 1.80 29.92 -10.42
C TYR A 488 2.43 28.64 -10.96
N PHE A 489 1.65 27.60 -11.24
CA PHE A 489 2.14 26.36 -11.83
C PHE A 489 2.77 26.62 -13.22
N LYS A 490 2.12 27.42 -14.06
CA LYS A 490 2.66 27.82 -15.36
C LYS A 490 3.95 28.63 -15.25
N ARG A 491 4.10 29.45 -14.18
CA ARG A 491 5.37 30.15 -13.93
C ARG A 491 6.53 29.16 -13.70
N PHE A 492 6.28 28.12 -12.93
CA PHE A 492 7.27 27.05 -12.78
C PHE A 492 7.58 26.37 -14.12
N ILE A 493 6.57 25.98 -14.90
CA ILE A 493 6.75 25.30 -16.19
C ILE A 493 7.57 26.18 -17.17
N LYS A 494 7.40 27.49 -17.14
CA LYS A 494 8.18 28.43 -17.98
C LYS A 494 9.66 28.49 -17.62
N THR A 495 10.07 27.93 -16.50
CA THR A 495 11.49 27.83 -16.12
C THR A 495 12.18 26.58 -16.68
N LEU A 496 11.41 25.65 -17.26
CA LEU A 496 11.88 24.41 -17.87
C LEU A 496 12.35 24.68 -19.31
#